data_8fb1f20a37e8b6e9750ba8f9b0d25f63
#
_entry.id   8fb1f20a37e8b6e9750ba8f9b0d25f63
#
_cell.length_a   1.000
_cell.length_b   1.000
_cell.length_c   1.000
_cell.angle_alpha   90.00
_cell.angle_beta   90.00
_cell.angle_gamma   90.00
#
_symmetry.space_group_name_H-M   'P 1'
#
loop_
_entity.id
_entity.type
_entity.pdbx_description
1 polymer ?
#
loop_
_entity_poly.entity_id
_entity_poly.type
_entity_poly.pdbx_seq_one_letter_code
_entity_poly.pdbx_strand_id
1 'polypeptide(L)'
;VANGGTKQNATITITQNPGSVKNMSSTLYQWGRKDALPGTDAIADGSYAFASVAANRSVGYAIQHPEIMIHTGNNWGWCSTDIYNLWSMDDPNLNGTPYVPVVKTIYDPSPAGFRIVHANGYGSFTTSGVWENGWNLRSYSGPGSNTVYFPATGARDPFSGVLTGVGITGYYWSVCRGIPQRCWGMMFNAGYFSPATPPRQADAWAVHPVTE
;
A
#
# COMPACT_ATOMS: atom_id res chain seq x y z
N VAL A 1 22.37 0.87 -9.84
CA VAL A 1 22.87 0.76 -8.46
C VAL A 1 24.09 1.63 -8.36
N ALA A 2 23.94 2.86 -7.87
CA ALA A 2 25.06 3.68 -7.46
C ALA A 2 25.62 3.09 -6.16
N ASN A 3 26.90 2.82 -6.11
CA ASN A 3 27.70 2.32 -4.98
C ASN A 3 27.88 0.81 -4.82
N GLY A 4 28.11 0.07 -5.92
CA GLY A 4 28.75 -1.27 -5.79
C GLY A 4 28.02 -2.31 -4.95
N GLY A 5 26.76 -2.08 -4.63
CA GLY A 5 25.92 -3.04 -3.92
C GLY A 5 25.64 -4.26 -4.80
N THR A 6 25.88 -5.43 -4.26
CA THR A 6 25.59 -6.70 -4.95
C THR A 6 24.09 -6.77 -5.23
N LYS A 7 23.73 -6.96 -6.49
CA LYS A 7 22.34 -7.16 -6.90
C LYS A 7 21.84 -8.46 -6.29
N GLN A 8 21.04 -8.39 -5.26
CA GLN A 8 20.37 -9.57 -4.72
C GLN A 8 19.04 -9.77 -5.48
N ASN A 9 18.91 -10.93 -6.09
CA ASN A 9 17.64 -11.36 -6.67
C ASN A 9 16.77 -11.89 -5.54
N ALA A 10 15.77 -11.10 -5.13
CA ALA A 10 14.72 -11.61 -4.26
C ALA A 10 13.69 -12.33 -5.12
N THR A 11 13.50 -13.62 -4.88
CA THR A 11 12.41 -14.37 -5.49
C THR A 11 11.19 -14.26 -4.57
N ILE A 12 10.15 -13.57 -5.01
CA ILE A 12 8.85 -13.58 -4.33
C ILE A 12 8.05 -14.73 -4.93
N THR A 13 7.79 -15.77 -4.15
CA THR A 13 6.85 -16.82 -4.55
C THR A 13 5.45 -16.41 -4.12
N ILE A 14 4.61 -16.05 -5.07
CA ILE A 14 3.18 -15.82 -4.83
C ILE A 14 2.47 -17.15 -4.98
N THR A 15 2.08 -17.74 -3.85
CA THR A 15 1.28 -18.97 -3.85
C THR A 15 -0.20 -18.59 -3.74
N GLN A 16 -0.95 -18.75 -4.80
CA GLN A 16 -2.42 -18.64 -4.78
C GLN A 16 -3.02 -19.95 -4.28
N ASN A 17 -2.83 -20.26 -3.02
CA ASN A 17 -3.50 -21.40 -2.41
C ASN A 17 -4.48 -20.88 -1.35
N PRO A 18 -5.78 -20.77 -1.66
CA PRO A 18 -6.75 -20.25 -0.70
C PRO A 18 -6.72 -21.09 0.58
N GLY A 19 -6.38 -20.49 1.69
CA GLY A 19 -6.45 -21.08 3.03
C GLY A 19 -5.16 -21.68 3.59
N SER A 20 -4.03 -21.74 2.86
CA SER A 20 -2.83 -22.41 3.36
C SER A 20 -1.68 -21.52 3.81
N VAL A 21 -1.65 -20.23 3.44
CA VAL A 21 -0.56 -19.33 3.86
C VAL A 21 -1.15 -18.03 4.39
N LYS A 22 -1.23 -17.93 5.70
CA LYS A 22 -1.57 -16.70 6.42
C LYS A 22 -0.29 -15.95 6.80
N ASN A 23 0.49 -15.57 5.79
CA ASN A 23 1.68 -14.76 6.02
C ASN A 23 1.27 -13.29 6.17
N MET A 24 1.50 -12.72 7.36
CA MET A 24 1.23 -11.31 7.65
C MET A 24 2.29 -10.38 7.05
N SER A 25 3.48 -10.89 6.78
CA SER A 25 4.53 -10.09 6.15
C SER A 25 4.11 -9.72 4.73
N SER A 26 4.16 -8.47 4.41
CA SER A 26 3.77 -7.93 3.10
C SER A 26 4.82 -6.95 2.61
N THR A 27 4.72 -6.60 1.35
CA THR A 27 5.44 -5.48 0.79
C THR A 27 4.62 -4.22 0.99
N LEU A 28 5.22 -3.19 1.56
CA LEU A 28 4.59 -1.92 1.83
C LEU A 28 5.12 -0.85 0.87
N TYR A 29 4.31 0.16 0.59
CA TYR A 29 4.64 1.25 -0.33
C TYR A 29 4.20 2.58 0.26
N GLN A 30 5.02 3.61 0.12
CA GLN A 30 4.53 4.97 0.27
C GLN A 30 3.68 5.34 -0.94
N TRP A 31 2.59 6.05 -0.71
CA TRP A 31 1.65 6.36 -1.79
C TRP A 31 2.34 7.09 -2.96
N GLY A 32 2.12 6.62 -4.16
CA GLY A 32 2.73 7.19 -5.36
C GLY A 32 4.11 6.64 -5.72
N ARG A 33 4.74 5.82 -4.86
CA ARG A 33 6.03 5.18 -5.10
C ARG A 33 5.83 3.72 -5.52
N LYS A 34 6.71 3.23 -6.37
CA LYS A 34 6.79 1.79 -6.71
C LYS A 34 7.86 1.05 -5.91
N ASP A 35 8.60 1.76 -5.08
CA ASP A 35 9.70 1.20 -4.30
C ASP A 35 9.13 0.44 -3.11
N ALA A 36 9.49 -0.83 -3.06
CA ALA A 36 9.01 -1.75 -2.04
C ALA A 36 9.74 -1.56 -0.72
N LEU A 37 8.98 -1.41 0.35
CA LEU A 37 9.49 -1.40 1.72
C LEU A 37 9.10 -2.71 2.41
N PRO A 38 9.97 -3.31 3.24
CA PRO A 38 9.67 -4.57 3.90
C PRO A 38 8.56 -4.39 4.95
N GLY A 39 7.57 -5.27 4.93
CA GLY A 39 6.53 -5.39 5.98
C GLY A 39 6.97 -6.31 7.12
N THR A 40 8.27 -6.47 7.31
CA THR A 40 8.87 -7.24 8.41
C THR A 40 10.18 -6.59 8.80
N ASP A 41 10.52 -6.68 10.08
CA ASP A 41 11.85 -6.32 10.60
C ASP A 41 12.74 -7.58 10.75
N ALA A 42 12.14 -8.78 10.65
CA ALA A 42 12.86 -10.04 10.60
C ALA A 42 13.31 -10.34 9.17
N ILE A 43 14.48 -9.81 8.79
CA ILE A 43 15.08 -10.06 7.47
C ILE A 43 16.18 -11.08 7.65
N ALA A 44 16.12 -12.19 6.87
CA ALA A 44 16.98 -13.35 7.02
C ALA A 44 18.49 -13.01 6.94
N ASP A 45 18.86 -11.95 6.28
CA ASP A 45 20.25 -11.52 6.08
C ASP A 45 20.74 -10.51 7.14
N GLY A 46 19.90 -10.19 8.12
CA GLY A 46 20.29 -9.41 9.31
C GLY A 46 20.67 -7.95 9.08
N SER A 47 20.51 -7.41 7.89
CA SER A 47 21.10 -6.11 7.58
C SER A 47 20.31 -5.20 6.63
N TYR A 48 18.99 -5.31 6.57
CA TYR A 48 18.27 -4.19 5.97
C TYR A 48 18.27 -3.04 6.96
N ALA A 49 19.31 -2.19 6.85
CA ALA A 49 19.28 -0.91 7.51
C ALA A 49 18.17 -0.09 6.82
N PHE A 50 17.01 -0.02 7.47
CA PHE A 50 15.94 0.85 7.05
C PHE A 50 16.44 2.30 7.16
N ALA A 51 16.93 2.82 6.06
CA ALA A 51 17.36 4.20 5.99
C ALA A 51 16.11 5.06 5.85
N SER A 52 15.83 5.86 6.85
CA SER A 52 14.81 6.89 6.80
C SER A 52 15.49 8.26 6.70
N VAL A 53 14.91 9.14 5.93
CA VAL A 53 15.34 10.53 5.85
C VAL A 53 14.21 11.43 6.34
N ALA A 54 14.52 12.27 7.30
CA ALA A 54 13.61 13.30 7.77
C ALA A 54 13.41 14.36 6.69
N ALA A 55 12.21 14.91 6.62
CA ALA A 55 11.75 15.94 5.70
C ALA A 55 11.46 15.45 4.26
N ASN A 56 10.49 16.13 3.68
CA ASN A 56 9.96 15.86 2.35
C ASN A 56 11.05 15.96 1.27
N ARG A 57 10.96 15.10 0.26
CA ARG A 57 11.90 15.06 -0.87
C ARG A 57 11.14 15.18 -2.19
N SER A 58 11.86 15.44 -3.27
CA SER A 58 11.29 15.42 -4.60
C SER A 58 11.07 13.98 -5.11
N VAL A 59 10.23 13.84 -6.12
CA VAL A 59 10.07 12.54 -6.83
C VAL A 59 11.41 12.07 -7.42
N GLY A 60 12.19 13.00 -7.97
CA GLY A 60 13.54 12.67 -8.50
C GLY A 60 14.47 12.11 -7.43
N TYR A 61 14.43 12.65 -6.22
CA TYR A 61 15.18 12.08 -5.09
C TYR A 61 14.70 10.66 -4.77
N ALA A 62 13.40 10.46 -4.68
CA ALA A 62 12.83 9.14 -4.38
C ALA A 62 13.22 8.08 -5.42
N ILE A 63 13.26 8.45 -6.71
CA ILE A 63 13.71 7.55 -7.79
C ILE A 63 15.18 7.16 -7.65
N GLN A 64 16.02 8.07 -7.19
CA GLN A 64 17.46 7.84 -6.99
C GLN A 64 17.74 7.04 -5.70
N HIS A 65 16.81 7.02 -4.77
CA HIS A 65 16.94 6.39 -3.45
C HIS A 65 15.75 5.46 -3.16
N PRO A 66 15.59 4.38 -3.93
CA PRO A 66 14.46 3.46 -3.77
C PRO A 66 14.48 2.72 -2.41
N GLU A 67 15.65 2.59 -1.79
CA GLU A 67 15.86 1.94 -0.50
C GLU A 67 15.42 2.79 0.70
N ILE A 68 15.14 4.08 0.49
CA ILE A 68 14.85 5.01 1.59
C ILE A 68 13.35 5.20 1.75
N MET A 69 12.83 5.04 2.98
CA MET A 69 11.54 5.59 3.36
C MET A 69 11.70 7.08 3.66
N ILE A 70 10.91 7.90 2.99
CA ILE A 70 10.96 9.34 3.16
C ILE A 70 9.92 9.75 4.20
N HIS A 71 10.37 10.25 5.32
CA HIS A 71 9.50 10.73 6.39
C HIS A 71 8.74 11.99 5.96
N THR A 72 7.62 12.22 6.60
CA THR A 72 6.93 13.50 6.49
C THR A 72 7.63 14.56 7.37
N GLY A 73 7.69 15.78 6.85
CA GLY A 73 7.88 16.94 7.69
C GLY A 73 6.56 17.34 8.37
N ASN A 74 6.16 18.60 8.27
CA ASN A 74 4.89 19.07 8.85
C ASN A 74 3.66 18.81 7.98
N ASN A 75 3.82 18.25 6.80
CA ASN A 75 2.81 18.27 5.73
C ASN A 75 2.24 16.90 5.36
N TRP A 76 2.42 15.87 6.14
CA TRP A 76 1.88 14.51 5.96
C TRP A 76 2.23 13.77 4.66
N GLY A 77 2.80 14.45 3.67
CA GLY A 77 3.31 13.85 2.44
C GLY A 77 4.80 13.53 2.55
N TRP A 78 5.27 12.55 1.82
CA TRP A 78 6.71 12.29 1.64
C TRP A 78 7.33 13.21 0.57
N CYS A 79 6.50 13.71 -0.34
CA CYS A 79 6.91 14.58 -1.42
C CYS A 79 6.84 16.06 -1.01
N SER A 80 7.79 16.86 -1.49
CA SER A 80 7.84 18.31 -1.25
C SER A 80 6.73 19.10 -1.96
N THR A 81 6.07 18.47 -2.93
CA THR A 81 4.95 19.03 -3.66
C THR A 81 3.76 18.08 -3.63
N ASP A 82 2.56 18.61 -3.65
CA ASP A 82 1.35 17.80 -3.78
C ASP A 82 1.28 17.21 -5.19
N ILE A 83 1.48 15.90 -5.30
CA ILE A 83 1.38 15.15 -6.54
C ILE A 83 0.34 14.06 -6.35
N TYR A 84 -0.68 14.04 -7.21
CA TYR A 84 -1.81 13.13 -7.08
C TYR A 84 -1.91 12.11 -8.20
N ASN A 85 -1.09 12.24 -9.24
CA ASN A 85 -1.16 11.43 -10.45
C ASN A 85 0.01 10.46 -10.61
N LEU A 86 0.66 10.07 -9.51
CA LEU A 86 1.80 9.15 -9.58
C LEU A 86 1.35 7.74 -9.94
N TRP A 87 0.30 7.20 -9.33
CA TRP A 87 -0.20 5.86 -9.63
C TRP A 87 -1.26 5.82 -10.72
N SER A 88 -1.94 6.95 -10.97
CA SER A 88 -2.86 7.09 -12.09
C SER A 88 -2.65 8.43 -12.78
N MET A 89 -2.61 8.43 -14.11
CA MET A 89 -2.40 9.64 -14.90
C MET A 89 -3.51 10.66 -14.68
N ASP A 90 -4.75 10.21 -14.51
CA ASP A 90 -5.94 11.05 -14.51
C ASP A 90 -6.41 11.46 -13.10
N ASP A 91 -5.55 11.39 -12.07
CA ASP A 91 -5.84 11.86 -10.71
C ASP A 91 -7.24 11.45 -10.20
N PRO A 92 -7.50 10.16 -9.98
CA PRO A 92 -8.80 9.69 -9.54
C PRO A 92 -9.11 10.15 -8.11
N ASN A 93 -10.30 10.71 -7.93
CA ASN A 93 -10.81 11.19 -6.66
C ASN A 93 -11.96 10.29 -6.16
N LEU A 94 -12.02 10.01 -4.86
CA LEU A 94 -13.07 9.17 -4.26
C LEU A 94 -14.48 9.68 -4.60
N ASN A 95 -14.68 10.98 -4.53
CA ASN A 95 -15.98 11.64 -4.74
C ASN A 95 -16.06 12.34 -6.10
N GLY A 96 -15.16 12.01 -7.02
CA GLY A 96 -15.13 12.64 -8.33
C GLY A 96 -16.41 12.39 -9.14
N THR A 97 -17.07 13.44 -9.55
CA THR A 97 -18.16 13.40 -10.51
C THR A 97 -17.79 14.31 -11.68
N PRO A 98 -17.58 13.76 -12.88
CA PRO A 98 -17.72 12.37 -13.28
C PRO A 98 -16.64 11.43 -12.68
N TYR A 99 -16.94 10.13 -12.69
CA TYR A 99 -15.97 9.11 -12.32
C TYR A 99 -14.73 9.19 -13.21
N VAL A 100 -13.57 9.28 -12.58
CA VAL A 100 -12.29 9.30 -13.28
C VAL A 100 -11.71 7.88 -13.28
N PRO A 101 -11.52 7.27 -14.46
CA PRO A 101 -10.94 5.93 -14.54
C PRO A 101 -9.49 5.92 -14.07
N VAL A 102 -9.04 4.77 -13.57
CA VAL A 102 -7.63 4.59 -13.24
C VAL A 102 -6.84 4.30 -14.51
N VAL A 103 -5.92 5.18 -14.85
CA VAL A 103 -4.96 4.99 -15.95
C VAL A 103 -3.58 4.79 -15.35
N LYS A 104 -3.16 3.53 -15.31
CA LYS A 104 -1.89 3.09 -14.71
C LYS A 104 -0.68 3.85 -15.24
N THR A 105 0.20 4.25 -14.34
CA THR A 105 1.49 4.88 -14.69
C THR A 105 2.65 3.91 -14.44
N ILE A 106 3.86 4.35 -14.80
CA ILE A 106 5.10 3.61 -14.51
C ILE A 106 5.45 3.55 -13.02
N TYR A 107 4.78 4.34 -12.19
CA TYR A 107 4.98 4.37 -10.73
C TYR A 107 4.05 3.42 -9.97
N ASP A 108 3.03 2.87 -10.63
CA ASP A 108 2.18 1.84 -10.03
C ASP A 108 2.99 0.55 -9.84
N PRO A 109 3.10 0.02 -8.60
CA PRO A 109 3.91 -1.16 -8.32
C PRO A 109 3.28 -2.48 -8.78
N SER A 110 2.02 -2.45 -9.24
CA SER A 110 1.32 -3.65 -9.68
C SER A 110 1.97 -4.27 -10.92
N PRO A 111 1.96 -5.59 -11.09
CA PRO A 111 2.44 -6.26 -12.29
C PRO A 111 1.71 -5.80 -13.56
N ALA A 112 2.27 -6.11 -14.72
CA ALA A 112 1.59 -5.89 -16.01
C ALA A 112 0.23 -6.62 -16.04
N GLY A 113 -0.80 -5.97 -16.57
CA GLY A 113 -2.19 -6.45 -16.58
C GLY A 113 -2.94 -6.25 -15.26
N PHE A 114 -2.28 -5.63 -14.28
CA PHE A 114 -2.87 -5.29 -12.99
C PHE A 114 -2.59 -3.83 -12.64
N ARG A 115 -3.44 -3.25 -11.82
CA ARG A 115 -3.32 -1.88 -11.31
C ARG A 115 -3.77 -1.79 -9.86
N ILE A 116 -3.44 -0.70 -9.18
CA ILE A 116 -3.99 -0.42 -7.86
C ILE A 116 -5.48 -0.11 -7.97
N VAL A 117 -6.24 -0.60 -7.00
CA VAL A 117 -7.70 -0.47 -6.98
C VAL A 117 -8.13 0.99 -6.77
N HIS A 118 -9.23 1.39 -7.39
CA HIS A 118 -9.94 2.62 -7.04
C HIS A 118 -10.60 2.47 -5.65
N ALA A 119 -10.65 3.53 -4.85
CA ALA A 119 -11.19 3.46 -3.48
C ALA A 119 -12.64 2.91 -3.41
N ASN A 120 -13.45 3.21 -4.43
CA ASN A 120 -14.81 2.66 -4.52
C ASN A 120 -14.85 1.13 -4.62
N GLY A 121 -13.76 0.50 -5.08
CA GLY A 121 -13.65 -0.96 -5.10
C GLY A 121 -13.65 -1.58 -3.70
N TYR A 122 -13.16 -0.86 -2.71
CA TYR A 122 -13.23 -1.31 -1.32
C TYR A 122 -14.61 -1.10 -0.69
N GLY A 123 -15.39 -0.14 -1.17
CA GLY A 123 -16.72 0.18 -0.65
C GLY A 123 -17.75 -0.94 -0.79
N SER A 124 -17.50 -1.90 -1.68
CA SER A 124 -18.35 -3.07 -1.87
C SER A 124 -18.01 -4.25 -0.96
N PHE A 125 -16.93 -4.16 -0.17
CA PHE A 125 -16.51 -5.26 0.70
C PHE A 125 -17.17 -5.23 2.07
N THR A 126 -17.41 -6.44 2.58
CA THR A 126 -17.80 -6.69 3.96
C THR A 126 -16.93 -7.79 4.55
N THR A 127 -16.72 -7.75 5.86
CA THR A 127 -16.02 -8.82 6.57
C THR A 127 -16.86 -10.11 6.56
N SER A 128 -16.22 -11.25 6.45
CA SER A 128 -16.86 -12.56 6.45
C SER A 128 -16.06 -13.57 7.26
N GLY A 129 -16.75 -14.40 8.02
CA GLY A 129 -16.13 -15.44 8.83
C GLY A 129 -15.55 -14.94 10.16
N VAL A 130 -14.44 -15.53 10.57
CA VAL A 130 -13.75 -15.25 11.84
C VAL A 130 -12.46 -14.50 11.57
N TRP A 131 -12.05 -13.63 12.49
CA TRP A 131 -10.75 -12.98 12.46
C TRP A 131 -9.62 -13.99 12.62
N GLU A 132 -8.70 -14.00 11.68
CA GLU A 132 -7.54 -14.90 11.68
C GLU A 132 -6.26 -14.13 11.30
N ASN A 133 -5.98 -13.04 12.05
CA ASN A 133 -4.93 -12.06 11.72
C ASN A 133 -5.15 -11.39 10.35
N GLY A 134 -6.41 -11.26 9.98
CA GLY A 134 -6.91 -10.73 8.73
C GLY A 134 -8.38 -11.08 8.56
N TRP A 135 -9.00 -10.58 7.51
CA TRP A 135 -10.37 -10.87 7.15
C TRP A 135 -10.49 -11.55 5.80
N ASN A 136 -11.40 -12.50 5.71
CA ASN A 136 -12.00 -12.83 4.43
C ASN A 136 -12.99 -11.73 4.07
N LEU A 137 -12.72 -10.98 3.01
CA LEU A 137 -13.62 -9.95 2.52
C LEU A 137 -14.46 -10.50 1.37
N ARG A 138 -15.75 -10.24 1.43
CA ARG A 138 -16.72 -10.61 0.41
C ARG A 138 -17.26 -9.36 -0.26
N SER A 139 -17.33 -9.36 -1.59
CA SER A 139 -18.02 -8.30 -2.31
C SER A 139 -19.53 -8.41 -2.08
N TYR A 140 -20.14 -7.28 -1.71
CA TYR A 140 -21.58 -7.20 -1.50
C TYR A 140 -22.40 -7.39 -2.79
N SER A 141 -21.82 -7.04 -3.93
CA SER A 141 -22.52 -6.99 -5.23
C SER A 141 -22.24 -8.17 -6.18
N GLY A 142 -21.47 -9.17 -5.74
CA GLY A 142 -21.13 -10.32 -6.59
C GLY A 142 -22.03 -11.53 -6.37
N PRO A 143 -22.32 -12.33 -7.41
CA PRO A 143 -22.97 -13.61 -7.24
C PRO A 143 -22.01 -14.57 -6.53
N GLY A 144 -22.46 -15.16 -5.44
CA GLY A 144 -21.76 -16.26 -4.78
C GLY A 144 -21.01 -15.87 -3.49
N SER A 145 -20.43 -16.88 -2.89
CA SER A 145 -19.73 -16.82 -1.59
C SER A 145 -18.23 -16.59 -1.73
N ASN A 146 -17.75 -16.08 -2.87
CA ASN A 146 -16.33 -15.88 -3.09
C ASN A 146 -15.78 -14.80 -2.15
N THR A 147 -14.81 -15.19 -1.37
CA THR A 147 -14.09 -14.31 -0.48
C THR A 147 -12.63 -14.21 -0.89
N VAL A 148 -12.02 -13.07 -0.61
CA VAL A 148 -10.58 -12.86 -0.75
C VAL A 148 -10.03 -12.56 0.63
N TYR A 149 -8.98 -13.28 1.01
CA TYR A 149 -8.32 -13.05 2.28
C TYR A 149 -7.38 -11.84 2.21
N PHE A 150 -7.59 -10.92 3.12
CA PHE A 150 -6.76 -9.74 3.32
C PHE A 150 -6.05 -9.86 4.67
N PRO A 151 -4.72 -10.13 4.70
CA PRO A 151 -3.96 -10.19 5.93
C PRO A 151 -3.86 -8.84 6.64
N ALA A 152 -3.70 -8.87 7.95
CA ALA A 152 -3.37 -7.68 8.75
C ALA A 152 -1.88 -7.34 8.57
N THR A 153 -1.56 -6.63 7.51
CA THR A 153 -0.18 -6.34 7.05
C THR A 153 0.60 -5.42 7.96
N GLY A 154 -0.08 -4.69 8.86
CA GLY A 154 0.54 -3.56 9.52
C GLY A 154 0.86 -2.41 8.57
N ALA A 155 1.57 -1.43 9.09
CA ALA A 155 2.05 -0.26 8.36
C ALA A 155 3.38 0.24 8.93
N ARG A 156 4.15 1.02 8.13
CA ARG A 156 5.26 1.80 8.67
C ARG A 156 4.82 3.23 8.93
N ASP A 157 5.17 3.69 10.13
CA ASP A 157 4.82 5.02 10.62
C ASP A 157 5.55 6.10 9.80
N PRO A 158 4.86 7.18 9.41
CA PRO A 158 5.41 8.19 8.50
C PRO A 158 6.44 9.12 9.15
N PHE A 159 6.60 9.08 10.47
CA PHE A 159 7.56 9.91 11.19
C PHE A 159 8.80 9.15 11.64
N SER A 160 8.63 7.87 11.97
CA SER A 160 9.68 7.04 12.55
C SER A 160 10.13 5.90 11.65
N GLY A 161 9.31 5.52 10.66
CA GLY A 161 9.53 4.32 9.84
C GLY A 161 9.29 3.00 10.58
N VAL A 162 8.92 3.05 11.86
CA VAL A 162 8.69 1.86 12.68
C VAL A 162 7.50 1.06 12.13
N LEU A 163 7.69 -0.24 12.00
CA LEU A 163 6.65 -1.17 11.60
C LEU A 163 5.73 -1.46 12.78
N THR A 164 4.43 -1.29 12.60
CA THR A 164 3.42 -1.48 13.65
C THR A 164 2.21 -2.25 13.12
N GLY A 165 1.51 -2.94 13.99
CA GLY A 165 0.20 -3.52 13.71
C GLY A 165 0.19 -4.77 12.84
N VAL A 166 1.33 -5.41 12.58
CA VAL A 166 1.40 -6.69 11.85
C VAL A 166 0.60 -7.75 12.62
N GLY A 167 -0.30 -8.45 11.94
CA GLY A 167 -1.22 -9.41 12.54
C GLY A 167 -2.39 -8.78 13.32
N ILE A 168 -2.44 -7.45 13.44
CA ILE A 168 -3.45 -6.72 14.23
C ILE A 168 -4.31 -5.84 13.35
N THR A 169 -3.70 -5.11 12.40
CA THR A 169 -4.41 -4.16 11.53
C THR A 169 -3.98 -4.33 10.08
N GLY A 170 -4.93 -4.42 9.18
CA GLY A 170 -4.72 -4.40 7.74
C GLY A 170 -4.82 -2.98 7.20
N TYR A 171 -3.87 -2.61 6.36
CA TYR A 171 -3.78 -1.30 5.72
C TYR A 171 -3.49 -1.46 4.24
N TYR A 172 -4.39 -0.96 3.39
CA TYR A 172 -4.32 -1.13 1.94
C TYR A 172 -4.60 0.16 1.20
N TRP A 173 -3.66 0.55 0.36
CA TRP A 173 -3.80 1.74 -0.47
C TRP A 173 -4.87 1.59 -1.55
N SER A 174 -5.53 2.67 -1.86
CA SER A 174 -6.16 2.88 -3.17
C SER A 174 -5.37 3.91 -3.98
N VAL A 175 -5.69 3.98 -5.26
CA VAL A 175 -5.08 4.96 -6.17
C VAL A 175 -5.62 6.38 -5.96
N CYS A 176 -6.76 6.52 -5.26
CA CYS A 176 -7.47 7.79 -5.15
C CYS A 176 -6.79 8.75 -4.20
N ARG A 177 -6.68 10.00 -4.63
CA ARG A 177 -6.34 11.09 -3.74
C ARG A 177 -7.47 11.41 -2.75
N GLY A 178 -7.10 12.00 -1.63
CA GLY A 178 -8.01 12.61 -0.66
C GLY A 178 -7.88 14.13 -0.63
N ILE A 179 -7.75 14.67 0.56
CA ILE A 179 -7.35 16.06 0.79
C ILE A 179 -5.84 16.21 0.60
N PRO A 180 -5.29 17.44 0.54
CA PRO A 180 -3.86 17.64 0.35
C PRO A 180 -2.98 16.71 1.20
N GLN A 181 -2.04 16.02 0.56
CA GLN A 181 -1.08 15.07 1.14
C GLN A 181 -1.69 13.87 1.87
N ARG A 182 -2.98 13.61 1.65
CA ARG A 182 -3.67 12.38 2.06
C ARG A 182 -4.28 11.70 0.84
N CYS A 183 -4.34 10.39 0.93
CA CYS A 183 -4.97 9.54 -0.09
C CYS A 183 -5.96 8.62 0.58
N TRP A 184 -6.76 7.93 -0.21
CA TRP A 184 -7.71 6.98 0.35
C TRP A 184 -7.13 5.58 0.41
N GLY A 185 -7.54 4.84 1.41
CA GLY A 185 -7.20 3.44 1.58
C GLY A 185 -8.21 2.70 2.45
N MET A 186 -8.15 1.40 2.45
CA MET A 186 -8.93 0.54 3.33
C MET A 186 -8.13 0.24 4.60
N MET A 187 -8.81 0.28 5.75
CA MET A 187 -8.23 -0.10 7.04
C MET A 187 -9.19 -1.01 7.79
N PHE A 188 -8.66 -2.03 8.46
CA PHE A 188 -9.45 -2.92 9.29
C PHE A 188 -8.63 -3.56 10.42
N ASN A 189 -9.33 -4.00 11.46
CA ASN A 189 -8.83 -4.89 12.51
C ASN A 189 -9.94 -5.87 12.93
N ALA A 190 -9.75 -6.60 14.01
CA ALA A 190 -10.73 -7.58 14.48
C ALA A 190 -12.12 -7.00 14.77
N GLY A 191 -12.22 -5.74 15.17
CA GLY A 191 -13.48 -5.07 15.54
C GLY A 191 -13.89 -3.90 14.67
N TYR A 192 -13.13 -3.59 13.62
CA TYR A 192 -13.35 -2.40 12.81
C TYR A 192 -13.05 -2.65 11.33
N PHE A 193 -13.86 -2.08 10.46
CA PHE A 193 -13.65 -2.07 9.02
C PHE A 193 -14.03 -0.70 8.44
N SER A 194 -13.08 -0.09 7.74
CA SER A 194 -13.31 1.15 6.98
C SER A 194 -12.82 0.98 5.55
N PRO A 195 -13.69 1.04 4.56
CA PRO A 195 -13.31 0.96 3.16
C PRO A 195 -12.67 2.26 2.63
N ALA A 196 -12.79 3.35 3.38
CA ALA A 196 -12.31 4.67 2.98
C ALA A 196 -11.74 5.42 4.19
N THR A 197 -10.47 5.23 4.45
CA THR A 197 -9.70 5.94 5.47
C THR A 197 -8.71 6.87 4.77
N PRO A 198 -8.51 8.12 5.22
CA PRO A 198 -7.57 9.06 4.59
C PRO A 198 -6.19 9.06 5.27
N PRO A 199 -5.32 8.07 5.03
CA PRO A 199 -3.97 8.05 5.55
C PRO A 199 -3.09 9.13 4.92
N ARG A 200 -1.93 9.34 5.50
CA ARG A 200 -0.90 10.25 5.01
C ARG A 200 -0.17 9.60 3.84
N GLN A 201 0.19 10.36 2.82
CA GLN A 201 1.00 9.83 1.70
C GLN A 201 2.36 9.25 2.14
N ALA A 202 2.88 9.73 3.25
CA ALA A 202 4.13 9.25 3.82
C ALA A 202 4.02 7.94 4.61
N ASP A 203 2.81 7.51 4.99
CA ASP A 203 2.61 6.16 5.54
C ASP A 203 3.05 5.11 4.52
N ALA A 204 3.55 3.98 4.97
CA ALA A 204 3.79 2.85 4.08
C ALA A 204 2.77 1.74 4.35
N TRP A 205 1.91 1.49 3.36
CA TRP A 205 0.82 0.52 3.40
C TRP A 205 0.96 -0.52 2.29
N ALA A 206 0.24 -1.62 2.41
CA ALA A 206 0.18 -2.63 1.36
C ALA A 206 -0.64 -2.15 0.15
N VAL A 207 -0.44 -2.80 -0.98
CA VAL A 207 -1.30 -2.71 -2.16
C VAL A 207 -1.93 -4.07 -2.45
N HIS A 208 -3.15 -4.05 -2.96
CA HIS A 208 -3.82 -5.25 -3.48
C HIS A 208 -4.19 -4.99 -4.94
N PRO A 209 -3.42 -5.54 -5.87
CA PRO A 209 -3.64 -5.31 -7.29
C PRO A 209 -4.97 -5.93 -7.77
N VAL A 210 -5.62 -5.24 -8.69
CA VAL A 210 -6.79 -5.74 -9.42
C VAL A 210 -6.47 -5.76 -10.91
N THR A 211 -7.17 -6.57 -11.69
CA THR A 211 -7.02 -6.59 -13.15
C THR A 211 -7.35 -5.24 -13.76
N GLU A 212 -6.62 -4.88 -14.82
CA GLU A 212 -6.90 -3.69 -15.62
C GLU A 212 -8.21 -3.76 -16.37
#